data_9e827bc5abfca63d2e45151f43b43691
#
_entry.id   9e827bc5abfca63d2e45151f43b43691
#
_cell.length_a   1.000
_cell.length_b   1.000
_cell.length_c   1.000
_cell.angle_alpha   90.00
_cell.angle_beta   90.00
_cell.angle_gamma   90.00
#
_symmetry.space_group_name_H-M   'P 1'
#
loop_
_entity.id
_entity.type
_entity.pdbx_description
1 polymer ?
#
loop_
_entity_poly.entity_id
_entity_poly.type
_entity_poly.pdbx_seq_one_letter_code
_entity_poly.pdbx_strand_id
1 'polypeptide(L)'
;MWWTSGSIRNNPRAVNPFLQIHMKIFCLSLLLLLFPACVAPWTKAVDTAMRDEMKQQELVGLAVGVIKNGRVEYLKGYGWADREKQTPVTRQTMFRWASISKSLTGVTAMQLWERDRLDLSRNVRDYVPEFPEHNATIRIRHLLSHQGGIVHYTNGPVIATPREYPHAHPFENVIWSLNDFKASPLVNAPGEKYSYTTRGFILLSAAVERAGRQKFAHQVRDRIAKPLGMTTLQPDYQWKRIPNRAVGYRKRDGKVVVSTDTDVSWKLGGGGFISNIDDLAKFAEGLLNDKLVKPTTRAKMWTQQKTNDDQLTGYGLGFSFKQYEKGELSSWKAGRTAVVLVGHSGAQEKTRTYMILWPAKKMAVVVMTNSQHANINKLTGRLLSIVWPPEPSR
;
A
#
# COMPACT_ATOMS: atom_id res chain seq x y z
N MET A 1 -27.96 20.92 63.19
CA MET A 1 -28.95 21.82 63.79
C MET A 1 -30.16 21.88 62.90
N TRP A 2 -31.23 21.26 63.38
CA TRP A 2 -32.63 21.60 63.39
C TRP A 2 -33.33 21.58 61.98
N TRP A 3 -34.17 20.59 61.67
CA TRP A 3 -35.58 20.28 62.00
C TRP A 3 -36.51 21.22 61.24
N THR A 4 -37.66 20.87 60.58
CA THR A 4 -38.76 19.88 60.77
C THR A 4 -39.57 19.85 59.50
N SER A 5 -40.00 18.73 58.97
CA SER A 5 -41.29 17.98 59.13
C SER A 5 -42.58 18.81 58.98
N GLY A 6 -43.44 18.37 58.09
CA GLY A 6 -44.85 18.80 57.98
C GLY A 6 -45.63 17.93 57.00
N SER A 7 -46.38 17.06 57.56
CA SER A 7 -47.21 16.00 56.98
C SER A 7 -48.66 16.46 56.68
N ILE A 8 -49.32 15.63 55.84
CA ILE A 8 -50.73 15.25 55.79
C ILE A 8 -51.74 16.18 55.11
N ARG A 9 -52.46 15.73 54.09
CA ARG A 9 -53.78 15.12 54.17
C ARG A 9 -54.31 14.63 52.79
N ASN A 10 -54.80 13.41 52.80
CA ASN A 10 -55.71 12.82 51.83
C ASN A 10 -57.05 13.55 51.73
N ASN A 11 -57.60 13.57 50.51
CA ASN A 11 -59.02 13.21 50.37
C ASN A 11 -59.38 12.85 48.94
N PRO A 12 -60.23 11.85 48.69
CA PRO A 12 -60.58 11.27 47.42
C PRO A 12 -61.93 11.74 46.88
N ARG A 13 -62.16 11.72 45.62
CA ARG A 13 -63.39 11.65 44.81
C ARG A 13 -63.09 12.23 43.43
N ALA A 14 -63.46 11.68 42.29
CA ALA A 14 -64.53 10.79 41.91
C ALA A 14 -64.14 10.09 40.63
N VAL A 15 -64.64 8.87 40.52
CA VAL A 15 -64.62 8.01 39.35
C VAL A 15 -65.56 8.58 38.30
N ASN A 16 -65.14 8.59 37.01
CA ASN A 16 -66.09 8.59 35.92
C ASN A 16 -65.59 7.66 34.81
N PRO A 17 -66.42 6.69 34.40
CA PRO A 17 -66.04 5.65 33.45
C PRO A 17 -66.41 6.03 32.01
N PHE A 18 -65.94 5.27 31.10
CA PHE A 18 -66.16 5.27 29.65
C PHE A 18 -65.08 6.00 28.80
N LEU A 19 -64.08 5.21 28.39
CA LEU A 19 -63.87 4.97 26.97
C LEU A 19 -62.94 3.74 26.82
N GLN A 20 -63.53 2.59 26.58
CA GLN A 20 -62.79 1.44 26.02
C GLN A 20 -62.44 1.76 24.59
N ILE A 21 -61.22 2.16 24.32
CA ILE A 21 -60.63 2.15 22.97
C ILE A 21 -59.90 0.82 22.84
N HIS A 22 -60.45 -0.03 22.03
CA HIS A 22 -59.83 -1.29 21.58
C HIS A 22 -58.57 -0.96 20.79
N MET A 23 -57.42 -1.00 21.42
CA MET A 23 -56.14 -0.95 20.75
C MET A 23 -55.82 -2.34 20.20
N LYS A 24 -56.24 -2.59 18.96
CA LYS A 24 -55.78 -3.76 18.20
C LYS A 24 -54.28 -3.60 18.00
N ILE A 25 -53.52 -4.38 18.75
CA ILE A 25 -52.09 -4.56 18.54
C ILE A 25 -51.95 -5.33 17.22
N PHE A 26 -51.64 -4.58 16.15
CA PHE A 26 -51.21 -5.16 14.89
C PHE A 26 -49.74 -5.59 15.12
N CYS A 27 -49.51 -6.85 15.47
CA CYS A 27 -48.22 -7.48 15.41
C CYS A 27 -47.81 -7.54 13.93
N LEU A 28 -47.11 -6.51 13.47
CA LEU A 28 -46.41 -6.54 12.19
C LEU A 28 -45.18 -7.44 12.39
N SER A 29 -45.34 -8.71 12.09
CA SER A 29 -44.26 -9.69 11.99
C SER A 29 -43.36 -9.22 10.84
N LEU A 30 -42.29 -8.48 11.16
CA LEU A 30 -41.24 -8.15 10.21
C LEU A 30 -40.50 -9.45 9.89
N LEU A 31 -40.96 -10.14 8.85
CA LEU A 31 -40.25 -11.26 8.24
C LEU A 31 -38.96 -10.68 7.63
N LEU A 32 -37.87 -10.68 8.39
CA LEU A 32 -36.54 -10.50 7.85
C LEU A 32 -36.28 -11.66 6.87
N LEU A 33 -36.61 -11.42 5.60
CA LEU A 33 -36.15 -12.26 4.50
C LEU A 33 -34.64 -12.19 4.52
N LEU A 34 -34.01 -13.15 5.19
CA LEU A 34 -32.59 -13.47 5.02
C LEU A 34 -32.42 -13.94 3.56
N PHE A 35 -32.28 -13.00 2.62
CA PHE A 35 -31.74 -13.33 1.32
C PHE A 35 -30.35 -13.90 1.57
N PRO A 36 -30.06 -15.15 1.22
CA PRO A 36 -28.69 -15.63 1.23
C PRO A 36 -27.90 -14.66 0.35
N ALA A 37 -26.90 -14.00 0.93
CA ALA A 37 -26.01 -13.15 0.17
C ALA A 37 -25.48 -13.99 -1.00
N CYS A 38 -25.94 -13.70 -2.21
CA CYS A 38 -25.57 -14.43 -3.41
C CYS A 38 -24.06 -14.20 -3.60
N VAL A 39 -23.26 -15.16 -3.17
CA VAL A 39 -21.79 -15.10 -3.30
C VAL A 39 -21.50 -15.05 -4.79
N ALA A 40 -20.93 -13.94 -5.25
CA ALA A 40 -20.64 -13.75 -6.66
C ALA A 40 -19.82 -14.93 -7.20
N PRO A 41 -20.19 -15.55 -8.35
CA PRO A 41 -19.56 -16.79 -8.85
C PRO A 41 -18.03 -16.71 -8.99
N TRP A 42 -17.50 -15.51 -9.29
CA TRP A 42 -16.06 -15.28 -9.43
C TRP A 42 -15.28 -15.44 -8.11
N THR A 43 -15.90 -15.25 -6.94
CA THR A 43 -15.21 -15.37 -5.65
C THR A 43 -14.80 -16.80 -5.36
N LYS A 44 -15.64 -17.79 -5.73
CA LYS A 44 -15.30 -19.21 -5.66
C LYS A 44 -14.15 -19.57 -6.60
N ALA A 45 -14.16 -19.00 -7.81
CA ALA A 45 -13.07 -19.18 -8.77
C ALA A 45 -11.75 -18.60 -8.24
N VAL A 46 -11.78 -17.42 -7.59
CA VAL A 46 -10.61 -16.83 -6.91
C VAL A 46 -10.12 -17.76 -5.80
N ASP A 47 -11.02 -18.28 -4.94
CA ASP A 47 -10.65 -19.19 -3.87
C ASP A 47 -9.91 -20.43 -4.39
N THR A 48 -10.43 -21.06 -5.42
CA THR A 48 -9.81 -22.25 -6.04
C THR A 48 -8.45 -21.89 -6.61
N ALA A 49 -8.38 -20.85 -7.44
CA ALA A 49 -7.14 -20.44 -8.11
C ALA A 49 -6.03 -20.05 -7.11
N MET A 50 -6.38 -19.36 -6.03
CA MET A 50 -5.39 -18.96 -5.03
C MET A 50 -4.86 -20.15 -4.23
N ARG A 51 -5.70 -21.13 -3.90
CA ARG A 51 -5.28 -22.38 -3.25
C ARG A 51 -4.37 -23.21 -4.18
N ASP A 52 -4.71 -23.29 -5.46
CA ASP A 52 -3.90 -24.02 -6.47
C ASP A 52 -2.53 -23.38 -6.63
N GLU A 53 -2.47 -22.05 -6.76
CA GLU A 53 -1.21 -21.31 -6.85
C GLU A 53 -0.37 -21.45 -5.58
N MET A 54 -1.00 -21.44 -4.39
CA MET A 54 -0.29 -21.69 -3.13
C MET A 54 0.34 -23.08 -3.11
N LYS A 55 -0.40 -24.10 -3.54
CA LYS A 55 0.11 -25.48 -3.61
C LYS A 55 1.26 -25.60 -4.62
N GLN A 56 1.07 -25.08 -5.85
CA GLN A 56 2.07 -25.15 -6.91
C GLN A 56 3.38 -24.45 -6.58
N GLN A 57 3.30 -23.31 -5.88
CA GLN A 57 4.46 -22.51 -5.52
C GLN A 57 4.96 -22.77 -4.10
N GLU A 58 4.32 -23.67 -3.35
CA GLU A 58 4.61 -23.96 -1.94
C GLU A 58 4.57 -22.70 -1.05
N LEU A 59 3.56 -21.85 -1.25
CA LEU A 59 3.40 -20.63 -0.46
C LEU A 59 2.83 -20.96 0.92
N VAL A 60 3.39 -20.32 1.94
CA VAL A 60 2.95 -20.53 3.34
C VAL A 60 1.72 -19.72 3.67
N GLY A 61 1.71 -18.45 3.34
CA GLY A 61 0.60 -17.53 3.61
C GLY A 61 0.39 -16.52 2.48
N LEU A 62 -0.88 -16.21 2.23
CA LEU A 62 -1.32 -15.31 1.16
C LEU A 62 -2.52 -14.51 1.62
N ALA A 63 -2.57 -13.22 1.28
CA ALA A 63 -3.75 -12.38 1.39
C ALA A 63 -4.01 -11.69 0.05
N VAL A 64 -5.27 -11.65 -0.38
CA VAL A 64 -5.68 -11.02 -1.64
C VAL A 64 -6.88 -10.10 -1.43
N GLY A 65 -6.96 -9.07 -2.26
CA GLY A 65 -8.09 -8.18 -2.32
C GLY A 65 -8.45 -7.82 -3.76
N VAL A 66 -9.73 -7.60 -4.00
CA VAL A 66 -10.29 -7.17 -5.28
C VAL A 66 -11.15 -5.94 -5.06
N ILE A 67 -10.87 -4.93 -5.84
CA ILE A 67 -11.62 -3.67 -5.92
C ILE A 67 -12.32 -3.64 -7.27
N LYS A 68 -13.64 -3.42 -7.29
CA LYS A 68 -14.46 -3.25 -8.50
C LYS A 68 -15.34 -2.02 -8.35
N ASN A 69 -15.51 -1.29 -9.45
CA ASN A 69 -16.29 -0.04 -9.44
C ASN A 69 -15.86 0.96 -8.35
N GLY A 70 -14.55 0.98 -8.04
CA GLY A 70 -13.99 1.84 -7.00
C GLY A 70 -14.36 1.44 -5.56
N ARG A 71 -14.78 0.20 -5.31
CA ARG A 71 -15.12 -0.33 -3.99
C ARG A 71 -14.45 -1.67 -3.73
N VAL A 72 -14.04 -1.90 -2.49
CA VAL A 72 -13.53 -3.20 -2.06
C VAL A 72 -14.66 -4.21 -2.04
N GLU A 73 -14.58 -5.24 -2.88
CA GLU A 73 -15.60 -6.31 -2.97
C GLU A 73 -15.13 -7.65 -2.38
N TYR A 74 -13.82 -7.85 -2.29
CA TYR A 74 -13.28 -9.11 -1.77
C TYR A 74 -11.97 -8.91 -1.04
N LEU A 75 -11.87 -9.50 0.16
CA LEU A 75 -10.64 -9.55 0.95
C LEU A 75 -10.57 -10.90 1.65
N LYS A 76 -9.49 -11.65 1.42
CA LYS A 76 -9.33 -12.96 2.05
C LYS A 76 -7.88 -13.35 2.28
N GLY A 77 -7.64 -14.00 3.42
CA GLY A 77 -6.40 -14.66 3.76
C GLY A 77 -6.45 -16.17 3.52
N TYR A 78 -5.30 -16.77 3.22
CA TYR A 78 -5.12 -18.20 2.99
C TYR A 78 -3.81 -18.67 3.63
N GLY A 79 -3.79 -19.92 4.09
CA GLY A 79 -2.61 -20.54 4.69
C GLY A 79 -2.22 -19.91 6.02
N TRP A 80 -0.91 -19.84 6.30
CA TRP A 80 -0.37 -19.56 7.62
C TRP A 80 0.41 -18.24 7.66
N ALA A 81 0.09 -17.39 8.63
CA ALA A 81 0.88 -16.24 9.03
C ALA A 81 2.16 -16.68 9.78
N ASP A 82 2.01 -17.73 10.60
CA ASP A 82 3.09 -18.46 11.27
C ASP A 82 2.77 -19.95 11.15
N ARG A 83 3.53 -20.65 10.29
CA ARG A 83 3.29 -22.08 10.00
C ARG A 83 3.62 -22.97 11.21
N GLU A 84 4.70 -22.64 11.90
CA GLU A 84 5.18 -23.40 13.04
C GLU A 84 4.22 -23.35 14.23
N LYS A 85 3.52 -22.21 14.40
CA LYS A 85 2.46 -22.03 15.39
C LYS A 85 1.06 -22.27 14.86
N GLN A 86 0.94 -22.66 13.60
CA GLN A 86 -0.36 -22.85 12.92
C GLN A 86 -1.31 -21.62 13.02
N THR A 87 -0.72 -20.41 13.06
CA THR A 87 -1.49 -19.17 13.08
C THR A 87 -1.98 -18.86 11.65
N PRO A 88 -3.30 -18.81 11.38
CA PRO A 88 -3.81 -18.60 10.04
C PRO A 88 -3.58 -17.17 9.56
N VAL A 89 -3.47 -16.99 8.24
CA VAL A 89 -3.58 -15.66 7.63
C VAL A 89 -5.02 -15.19 7.71
N THR A 90 -5.20 -14.03 8.32
CA THR A 90 -6.48 -13.31 8.41
C THR A 90 -6.36 -11.95 7.75
N ARG A 91 -7.47 -11.19 7.69
CA ARG A 91 -7.46 -9.80 7.24
C ARG A 91 -6.61 -8.90 8.13
N GLN A 92 -6.38 -9.27 9.38
CA GLN A 92 -5.56 -8.54 10.36
C GLN A 92 -4.07 -8.87 10.25
N THR A 93 -3.68 -9.89 9.49
CA THR A 93 -2.27 -10.29 9.34
C THR A 93 -1.46 -9.18 8.69
N MET A 94 -0.35 -8.82 9.34
CA MET A 94 0.52 -7.72 8.94
C MET A 94 1.63 -8.21 8.00
N PHE A 95 1.70 -7.64 6.81
CA PHE A 95 2.73 -7.92 5.81
C PHE A 95 3.55 -6.67 5.49
N ARG A 96 4.84 -6.83 5.25
CA ARG A 96 5.68 -5.77 4.69
C ARG A 96 5.16 -5.33 3.32
N TRP A 97 5.09 -4.03 3.08
CA TRP A 97 4.70 -3.48 1.77
C TRP A 97 5.84 -3.52 0.76
N ALA A 98 7.07 -3.62 1.24
CA ALA A 98 8.24 -3.51 0.40
C ALA A 98 8.14 -2.26 -0.52
N SER A 99 8.46 -2.41 -1.80
CA SER A 99 8.53 -1.26 -2.72
C SER A 99 7.18 -0.58 -3.02
N ILE A 100 6.04 -1.14 -2.62
CA ILE A 100 4.76 -0.37 -2.65
C ILE A 100 4.86 0.88 -1.76
N SER A 101 5.75 0.90 -0.75
CA SER A 101 6.07 2.10 0.04
C SER A 101 6.49 3.30 -0.82
N LYS A 102 7.03 3.07 -2.03
CA LYS A 102 7.37 4.15 -2.97
C LYS A 102 6.14 4.90 -3.46
N SER A 103 5.02 4.20 -3.64
CA SER A 103 3.75 4.85 -4.00
C SER A 103 3.24 5.74 -2.88
N LEU A 104 3.42 5.35 -1.59
CA LEU A 104 3.12 6.24 -0.45
C LEU A 104 3.98 7.51 -0.49
N THR A 105 5.28 7.35 -0.74
CA THR A 105 6.21 8.49 -0.86
C THR A 105 5.85 9.39 -2.04
N GLY A 106 5.51 8.81 -3.19
CA GLY A 106 5.07 9.54 -4.37
C GLY A 106 3.80 10.36 -4.12
N VAL A 107 2.77 9.74 -3.52
CA VAL A 107 1.52 10.44 -3.16
C VAL A 107 1.80 11.58 -2.18
N THR A 108 2.59 11.34 -1.13
CA THR A 108 2.91 12.37 -0.14
C THR A 108 3.67 13.55 -0.76
N ALA A 109 4.62 13.26 -1.67
CA ALA A 109 5.36 14.28 -2.42
C ALA A 109 4.42 15.11 -3.30
N MET A 110 3.51 14.47 -4.02
CA MET A 110 2.58 15.16 -4.92
C MET A 110 1.51 15.97 -4.16
N GLN A 111 1.11 15.54 -2.96
CA GLN A 111 0.27 16.35 -2.08
C GLN A 111 0.99 17.62 -1.56
N LEU A 112 2.29 17.56 -1.37
CA LEU A 112 3.10 18.75 -1.06
C LEU A 112 3.27 19.64 -2.27
N TRP A 113 3.44 19.06 -3.46
CA TRP A 113 3.47 19.79 -4.72
C TRP A 113 2.15 20.55 -4.97
N GLU A 114 0.98 19.94 -4.73
CA GLU A 114 -0.32 20.60 -4.83
C GLU A 114 -0.49 21.81 -3.89
N ARG A 115 0.36 21.91 -2.88
CA ARG A 115 0.35 22.98 -1.88
C ARG A 115 1.54 23.94 -2.02
N ASP A 116 2.24 23.90 -3.13
CA ASP A 116 3.44 24.71 -3.45
C ASP A 116 4.56 24.60 -2.39
N ARG A 117 4.59 23.44 -1.67
CA ARG A 117 5.62 23.17 -0.65
C ARG A 117 6.76 22.33 -1.16
N LEU A 118 6.58 21.61 -2.26
CA LEU A 118 7.59 20.81 -2.93
C LEU A 118 7.54 21.09 -4.43
N ASP A 119 8.58 21.66 -5.00
CA ASP A 119 8.67 21.93 -6.43
C ASP A 119 9.39 20.76 -7.14
N LEU A 120 8.75 20.18 -8.13
CA LEU A 120 9.27 19.02 -8.87
C LEU A 120 10.50 19.36 -9.73
N SER A 121 10.68 20.63 -10.09
CA SER A 121 11.79 21.13 -10.92
C SER A 121 13.03 21.50 -10.12
N ARG A 122 12.89 21.73 -8.82
CA ARG A 122 14.01 22.15 -7.94
C ARG A 122 15.00 21.04 -7.69
N ASN A 123 16.24 21.45 -7.42
CA ASN A 123 17.28 20.55 -6.94
C ASN A 123 16.88 19.97 -5.58
N VAL A 124 17.10 18.67 -5.37
CA VAL A 124 16.84 18.03 -4.08
C VAL A 124 17.61 18.67 -2.94
N ARG A 125 18.78 19.24 -3.21
CA ARG A 125 19.61 19.93 -2.21
C ARG A 125 18.97 21.21 -1.66
N ASP A 126 18.04 21.82 -2.38
CA ASP A 126 17.25 22.97 -1.85
C ASP A 126 16.42 22.56 -0.62
N TYR A 127 16.10 21.27 -0.50
CA TYR A 127 15.38 20.69 0.63
C TYR A 127 16.30 19.90 1.58
N VAL A 128 17.33 19.25 1.04
CA VAL A 128 18.23 18.34 1.75
C VAL A 128 19.68 18.77 1.51
N PRO A 129 20.14 19.87 2.11
CA PRO A 129 21.49 20.37 1.91
C PRO A 129 22.58 19.41 2.41
N GLU A 130 22.22 18.45 3.29
CA GLU A 130 23.11 17.39 3.77
C GLU A 130 23.46 16.35 2.69
N PHE A 131 22.72 16.30 1.57
CA PHE A 131 23.10 15.48 0.43
C PHE A 131 24.20 16.19 -0.38
N PRO A 132 25.34 15.53 -0.68
CA PRO A 132 26.47 16.19 -1.30
C PRO A 132 26.16 16.63 -2.73
N GLU A 133 26.94 17.59 -3.20
CA GLU A 133 26.91 18.00 -4.59
C GLU A 133 27.65 16.95 -5.44
N HIS A 134 27.01 16.50 -6.51
CA HIS A 134 27.54 15.49 -7.42
C HIS A 134 27.92 16.12 -8.79
N ASN A 135 28.19 17.43 -8.83
CA ASN A 135 28.35 18.19 -10.08
C ASN A 135 27.17 18.03 -11.05
N ALA A 136 25.95 17.79 -10.50
CA ALA A 136 24.76 17.51 -11.25
C ALA A 136 23.49 17.98 -10.51
N THR A 137 22.51 18.48 -11.26
CA THR A 137 21.23 18.91 -10.69
C THR A 137 20.25 17.72 -10.61
N ILE A 138 20.08 17.15 -9.42
CA ILE A 138 19.11 16.09 -9.16
C ILE A 138 17.79 16.74 -8.79
N ARG A 139 16.82 16.77 -9.70
CA ARG A 139 15.50 17.35 -9.45
C ARG A 139 14.59 16.37 -8.70
N ILE A 140 13.62 16.90 -7.96
CA ILE A 140 12.60 16.08 -7.26
C ILE A 140 11.89 15.12 -8.23
N ARG A 141 11.54 15.59 -9.43
CA ARG A 141 10.92 14.73 -10.47
C ARG A 141 11.81 13.55 -10.87
N HIS A 142 13.15 13.74 -10.89
CA HIS A 142 14.09 12.66 -11.23
C HIS A 142 14.07 11.54 -10.18
N LEU A 143 13.91 11.89 -8.89
CA LEU A 143 13.80 10.90 -7.81
C LEU A 143 12.47 10.16 -7.88
N LEU A 144 11.36 10.88 -8.13
CA LEU A 144 10.02 10.30 -8.29
C LEU A 144 9.92 9.28 -9.43
N SER A 145 10.76 9.40 -10.45
CA SER A 145 10.73 8.61 -11.69
C SER A 145 11.95 7.72 -11.91
N HIS A 146 12.79 7.54 -10.89
CA HIS A 146 14.02 6.75 -10.97
C HIS A 146 15.03 7.21 -12.02
N GLN A 147 15.13 8.51 -12.25
CA GLN A 147 16.05 9.14 -13.19
C GLN A 147 17.14 9.96 -12.52
N GLY A 148 17.25 9.90 -11.18
CA GLY A 148 18.22 10.71 -10.41
C GLY A 148 19.66 10.20 -10.44
N GLY A 149 19.93 9.04 -11.04
CA GLY A 149 21.27 8.45 -11.05
C GLY A 149 21.73 7.91 -9.68
N ILE A 150 20.86 7.86 -8.68
CA ILE A 150 21.23 7.37 -7.35
C ILE A 150 21.45 5.85 -7.37
N VAL A 151 22.58 5.43 -6.81
CA VAL A 151 22.97 4.01 -6.72
C VAL A 151 21.87 3.13 -6.07
N HIS A 152 21.73 1.90 -6.55
CA HIS A 152 20.89 0.87 -5.95
C HIS A 152 21.76 -0.20 -5.24
N TYR A 153 21.26 -1.43 -5.09
CA TYR A 153 21.99 -2.49 -4.36
C TYR A 153 23.20 -3.05 -5.14
N THR A 154 23.08 -3.15 -6.46
CA THR A 154 24.03 -3.90 -7.31
C THR A 154 24.47 -3.16 -8.57
N ASN A 155 24.08 -1.90 -8.79
CA ASN A 155 24.37 -1.17 -10.03
C ASN A 155 25.50 -0.14 -9.90
N GLY A 156 26.22 -0.16 -8.79
CA GLY A 156 27.36 0.72 -8.53
C GLY A 156 27.86 0.57 -7.09
N PRO A 157 29.00 1.20 -6.76
CA PRO A 157 29.57 1.14 -5.42
C PRO A 157 28.66 1.90 -4.44
N VAL A 158 28.34 1.27 -3.31
CA VAL A 158 27.63 1.90 -2.20
C VAL A 158 28.66 2.34 -1.17
N ILE A 159 28.76 3.64 -0.97
CA ILE A 159 29.72 4.24 -0.04
C ILE A 159 28.97 4.92 1.09
N ALA A 160 29.03 4.29 2.27
CA ALA A 160 28.48 4.84 3.50
C ALA A 160 29.38 5.95 4.05
N THR A 161 28.76 6.92 4.72
CA THR A 161 29.49 7.92 5.52
C THR A 161 29.41 7.48 6.97
N PRO A 162 30.53 7.07 7.60
CA PRO A 162 30.54 6.69 8.99
C PRO A 162 29.98 7.79 9.88
N ARG A 163 29.14 7.41 10.83
CA ARG A 163 28.56 8.33 11.81
C ARG A 163 28.19 7.58 13.08
N GLU A 164 28.49 8.19 14.20
CA GLU A 164 27.89 7.81 15.47
C GLU A 164 26.47 8.36 15.55
N TYR A 165 25.55 7.54 16.00
CA TYR A 165 24.17 7.92 16.20
C TYR A 165 23.89 8.10 17.69
N PRO A 166 23.11 9.12 18.09
CA PRO A 166 22.84 9.40 19.49
C PRO A 166 21.96 8.34 20.18
N HIS A 167 21.40 7.42 19.42
CA HIS A 167 20.56 6.32 19.93
C HIS A 167 20.56 5.12 18.99
N ALA A 168 20.13 3.95 19.52
CA ALA A 168 20.16 2.68 18.81
C ALA A 168 19.26 2.59 17.57
N HIS A 169 18.27 3.47 17.44
CA HIS A 169 17.25 3.44 16.36
C HIS A 169 17.20 4.75 15.57
N PRO A 170 18.29 5.13 14.88
CA PRO A 170 18.42 6.43 14.26
C PRO A 170 17.44 6.69 13.11
N PHE A 171 17.02 5.65 12.41
CA PHE A 171 16.28 5.76 11.15
C PHE A 171 14.78 6.14 11.29
N GLU A 172 14.31 6.42 12.49
CA GLU A 172 13.08 7.20 12.69
C GLU A 172 13.18 8.61 12.10
N ASN A 173 14.40 9.10 11.90
CA ASN A 173 14.71 10.27 11.10
C ASN A 173 15.29 9.82 9.75
N VAL A 174 14.50 9.94 8.69
CA VAL A 174 14.92 9.48 7.34
C VAL A 174 16.14 10.21 6.78
N ILE A 175 16.48 11.39 7.29
CA ILE A 175 17.71 12.12 6.92
C ILE A 175 18.96 11.29 7.27
N TRP A 176 18.93 10.58 8.38
CA TRP A 176 20.08 9.77 8.79
C TRP A 176 20.31 8.54 7.91
N SER A 177 19.26 8.05 7.25
CA SER A 177 19.40 6.99 6.27
C SER A 177 20.26 7.37 5.06
N LEU A 178 20.45 8.66 4.80
CA LEU A 178 21.32 9.13 3.72
C LEU A 178 22.78 8.75 3.94
N ASN A 179 23.21 8.60 5.20
CA ASN A 179 24.58 8.23 5.52
C ASN A 179 24.99 6.85 4.97
N ASP A 180 24.00 5.99 4.67
CA ASP A 180 24.24 4.67 4.08
C ASP A 180 24.76 4.74 2.63
N PHE A 181 24.55 5.88 1.92
CA PHE A 181 24.87 5.94 0.50
C PHE A 181 25.23 7.31 -0.05
N LYS A 182 25.16 8.38 0.73
CA LYS A 182 25.29 9.76 0.20
C LYS A 182 26.64 10.07 -0.43
N ALA A 183 27.69 9.33 -0.06
CA ALA A 183 29.03 9.47 -0.65
C ALA A 183 29.21 8.63 -1.93
N SER A 184 28.21 7.84 -2.32
CA SER A 184 28.26 7.01 -3.53
C SER A 184 28.19 7.88 -4.79
N PRO A 185 28.98 7.60 -5.85
CA PRO A 185 28.87 8.31 -7.11
C PRO A 185 27.51 8.05 -7.77
N LEU A 186 27.09 8.96 -8.65
CA LEU A 186 25.93 8.72 -9.50
C LEU A 186 26.26 7.64 -10.53
N VAL A 187 25.31 6.75 -10.79
CA VAL A 187 25.45 5.67 -11.78
C VAL A 187 25.15 6.10 -13.21
N ASN A 188 24.55 7.27 -13.38
CA ASN A 188 24.31 7.99 -14.64
C ASN A 188 23.95 9.43 -14.35
N ALA A 189 24.01 10.29 -15.35
CA ALA A 189 23.57 11.67 -15.22
C ALA A 189 22.05 11.73 -14.94
N PRO A 190 21.57 12.72 -14.14
CA PRO A 190 20.14 12.89 -13.89
C PRO A 190 19.36 13.16 -15.18
N GLY A 191 18.27 12.38 -15.38
CA GLY A 191 17.43 12.44 -16.57
C GLY A 191 17.96 11.64 -17.77
N GLU A 192 19.20 11.15 -17.74
CA GLU A 192 19.80 10.40 -18.86
C GLU A 192 19.08 9.08 -19.11
N LYS A 193 18.80 8.32 -18.06
CA LYS A 193 18.09 7.03 -18.19
C LYS A 193 17.31 6.64 -16.94
N TYR A 194 16.40 5.71 -17.11
CA TYR A 194 15.74 5.03 -16.00
C TYR A 194 16.72 4.10 -15.28
N SER A 195 16.90 4.32 -13.99
CA SER A 195 17.72 3.49 -13.12
C SER A 195 17.02 3.28 -11.78
N TYR A 196 16.27 2.17 -11.66
CA TYR A 196 15.49 1.89 -10.46
C TYR A 196 16.34 1.90 -9.20
N THR A 197 15.89 2.62 -8.17
CA THR A 197 16.64 2.72 -6.92
C THR A 197 15.74 2.90 -5.70
N THR A 198 16.00 2.12 -4.65
CA THR A 198 15.39 2.32 -3.34
C THR A 198 16.00 3.54 -2.64
N ARG A 199 17.30 3.76 -2.81
CA ARG A 199 18.04 4.90 -2.20
C ARG A 199 17.57 6.25 -2.73
N GLY A 200 17.22 6.34 -4.02
CA GLY A 200 16.60 7.53 -4.56
C GLY A 200 15.28 7.91 -3.87
N PHE A 201 14.48 6.91 -3.49
CA PHE A 201 13.25 7.15 -2.73
C PHE A 201 13.48 7.43 -1.23
N ILE A 202 14.62 7.00 -0.67
CA ILE A 202 15.05 7.45 0.66
C ILE A 202 15.40 8.94 0.60
N LEU A 203 16.19 9.38 -0.39
CA LEU A 203 16.50 10.80 -0.58
C LEU A 203 15.24 11.63 -0.84
N LEU A 204 14.30 11.12 -1.64
CA LEU A 204 12.99 11.76 -1.83
C LEU A 204 12.21 11.89 -0.52
N SER A 205 12.21 10.84 0.33
CA SER A 205 11.51 10.90 1.62
C SER A 205 12.12 11.93 2.57
N ALA A 206 13.44 12.16 2.49
CA ALA A 206 14.11 13.24 3.21
C ALA A 206 13.65 14.62 2.73
N ALA A 207 13.55 14.83 1.41
CA ALA A 207 13.00 16.06 0.85
C ALA A 207 11.54 16.29 1.26
N VAL A 208 10.71 15.22 1.26
CA VAL A 208 9.32 15.26 1.74
C VAL A 208 9.25 15.63 3.23
N GLU A 209 10.13 15.05 4.06
CA GLU A 209 10.21 15.37 5.49
C GLU A 209 10.47 16.85 5.70
N ARG A 210 11.44 17.43 5.01
CA ARG A 210 11.81 18.85 5.10
C ARG A 210 10.72 19.77 4.55
N ALA A 211 10.22 19.49 3.34
CA ALA A 211 9.17 20.28 2.72
C ALA A 211 7.86 20.29 3.54
N GLY A 212 7.52 19.15 4.13
CA GLY A 212 6.36 18.97 4.98
C GLY A 212 6.54 19.51 6.41
N ARG A 213 7.77 19.80 6.86
CA ARG A 213 8.12 20.22 8.24
C ARG A 213 7.59 19.26 9.31
N GLN A 214 7.58 17.96 9.00
CA GLN A 214 7.08 16.91 9.88
C GLN A 214 7.76 15.60 9.51
N LYS A 215 8.02 14.72 10.50
CA LYS A 215 8.60 13.39 10.27
C LYS A 215 7.88 12.67 9.14
N PHE A 216 8.64 12.07 8.23
CA PHE A 216 8.10 11.42 7.04
C PHE A 216 6.99 10.40 7.36
N ALA A 217 7.21 9.53 8.35
CA ALA A 217 6.21 8.57 8.79
C ALA A 217 4.90 9.22 9.24
N HIS A 218 4.98 10.35 9.94
CA HIS A 218 3.80 11.10 10.38
C HIS A 218 3.07 11.75 9.21
N GLN A 219 3.80 12.24 8.20
CA GLN A 219 3.16 12.78 6.98
C GLN A 219 2.39 11.68 6.24
N VAL A 220 2.96 10.48 6.07
CA VAL A 220 2.24 9.34 5.48
C VAL A 220 1.00 8.99 6.29
N ARG A 221 1.11 8.92 7.62
CA ARG A 221 -0.04 8.67 8.50
C ARG A 221 -1.13 9.73 8.33
N ASP A 222 -0.78 11.01 8.42
CA ASP A 222 -1.76 12.08 8.49
C ASP A 222 -2.35 12.42 7.12
N ARG A 223 -1.58 12.24 6.03
CA ARG A 223 -1.99 12.58 4.67
C ARG A 223 -2.58 11.42 3.87
N ILE A 224 -2.30 10.19 4.26
CA ILE A 224 -2.74 8.99 3.52
C ILE A 224 -3.54 8.07 4.44
N ALA A 225 -2.94 7.58 5.54
CA ALA A 225 -3.57 6.56 6.35
C ALA A 225 -4.86 7.05 7.02
N LYS A 226 -4.84 8.19 7.70
CA LYS A 226 -6.01 8.75 8.36
C LYS A 226 -7.17 9.06 7.41
N PRO A 227 -6.96 9.80 6.29
CA PRO A 227 -8.04 10.11 5.35
C PRO A 227 -8.71 8.87 4.74
N LEU A 228 -7.99 7.77 4.62
CA LEU A 228 -8.51 6.51 4.08
C LEU A 228 -8.99 5.53 5.16
N GLY A 229 -8.89 5.89 6.45
CA GLY A 229 -9.22 4.98 7.55
C GLY A 229 -8.34 3.72 7.58
N MET A 230 -7.07 3.85 7.20
CA MET A 230 -6.06 2.79 7.28
C MET A 230 -5.50 2.78 8.71
N THR A 231 -5.90 1.80 9.49
CA THR A 231 -5.65 1.78 10.94
C THR A 231 -4.37 1.05 11.33
N THR A 232 -3.77 0.28 10.42
CA THR A 232 -2.61 -0.57 10.72
C THR A 232 -1.33 -0.13 10.02
N LEU A 233 -1.42 0.76 9.01
CA LEU A 233 -0.24 1.22 8.26
C LEU A 233 0.74 1.95 9.18
N GLN A 234 1.96 1.42 9.27
CA GLN A 234 3.02 1.95 10.12
C GLN A 234 4.40 1.61 9.58
N PRO A 235 5.47 2.31 10.02
CA PRO A 235 6.84 1.85 9.80
C PRO A 235 7.07 0.44 10.36
N ASP A 236 7.79 -0.39 9.63
CA ASP A 236 8.20 -1.72 10.09
C ASP A 236 9.48 -1.64 10.93
N TYR A 237 9.36 -1.07 12.12
CA TYR A 237 10.45 -1.01 13.09
C TYR A 237 10.57 -2.35 13.81
N GLN A 238 11.69 -3.05 13.63
CA GLN A 238 11.89 -4.38 14.21
C GLN A 238 11.94 -4.40 15.74
N TRP A 239 12.41 -3.31 16.34
CA TRP A 239 12.44 -3.17 17.81
C TRP A 239 11.07 -2.92 18.43
N LYS A 240 10.04 -2.64 17.61
CA LYS A 240 8.66 -2.48 18.07
C LYS A 240 7.88 -3.78 17.89
N ARG A 241 7.17 -4.18 18.93
CA ARG A 241 6.22 -5.28 18.83
C ARG A 241 5.06 -4.84 17.94
N ILE A 242 4.93 -5.44 16.77
CA ILE A 242 3.79 -5.25 15.87
C ILE A 242 2.90 -6.49 15.98
N PRO A 243 1.67 -6.35 16.52
CA PRO A 243 0.73 -7.47 16.59
C PRO A 243 0.43 -8.04 15.20
N ASN A 244 0.14 -9.33 15.14
CA ASN A 244 -0.24 -10.05 13.90
C ASN A 244 0.82 -10.00 12.78
N ARG A 245 2.06 -9.66 13.06
CA ARG A 245 3.14 -9.67 12.08
C ARG A 245 3.36 -11.09 11.55
N ALA A 246 3.27 -11.28 10.22
CA ALA A 246 3.55 -12.56 9.60
C ALA A 246 5.03 -12.95 9.74
N VAL A 247 5.29 -14.22 10.00
CA VAL A 247 6.60 -14.84 9.85
C VAL A 247 6.92 -14.97 8.37
N GLY A 248 8.12 -14.58 7.96
CA GLY A 248 8.54 -14.68 6.57
C GLY A 248 9.14 -16.04 6.24
N TYR A 249 8.98 -16.51 5.01
CA TYR A 249 9.49 -17.78 4.53
C TYR A 249 10.22 -17.62 3.21
N ARG A 250 11.26 -18.45 3.00
CA ARG A 250 12.04 -18.53 1.75
C ARG A 250 12.33 -19.96 1.37
N LYS A 251 12.65 -20.22 0.11
CA LYS A 251 13.24 -21.50 -0.29
C LYS A 251 14.76 -21.49 -0.09
N ARG A 252 15.26 -22.53 0.53
CA ARG A 252 16.68 -22.83 0.68
C ARG A 252 16.86 -24.32 0.49
N ASP A 253 17.73 -24.72 -0.41
CA ASP A 253 18.03 -26.14 -0.72
C ASP A 253 16.74 -26.96 -1.00
N GLY A 254 15.85 -26.40 -1.81
CA GLY A 254 14.56 -27.00 -2.17
C GLY A 254 13.48 -26.97 -1.07
N LYS A 255 13.82 -26.59 0.16
CA LYS A 255 12.90 -26.58 1.31
C LYS A 255 12.41 -25.17 1.65
N VAL A 256 11.16 -25.07 2.09
CA VAL A 256 10.60 -23.83 2.62
C VAL A 256 10.99 -23.69 4.10
N VAL A 257 11.78 -22.68 4.40
CA VAL A 257 12.30 -22.38 5.75
C VAL A 257 11.96 -20.95 6.16
N VAL A 258 12.03 -20.67 7.47
CA VAL A 258 11.84 -19.31 7.99
C VAL A 258 12.91 -18.37 7.43
N SER A 259 12.50 -17.20 6.96
CA SER A 259 13.41 -16.15 6.47
C SER A 259 14.18 -15.52 7.62
N THR A 260 15.42 -15.12 7.35
CA THR A 260 16.20 -14.28 8.25
C THR A 260 15.47 -12.97 8.51
N ASP A 261 15.50 -12.49 9.73
CA ASP A 261 14.97 -11.18 10.06
C ASP A 261 15.97 -10.08 9.67
N THR A 262 15.48 -9.03 9.06
CA THR A 262 16.28 -7.91 8.58
C THR A 262 15.62 -6.59 8.97
N ASP A 263 16.42 -5.64 9.45
CA ASP A 263 15.97 -4.29 9.69
C ASP A 263 15.70 -3.58 8.35
N VAL A 264 14.52 -3.00 8.22
CA VAL A 264 14.09 -2.24 7.04
C VAL A 264 13.80 -0.77 7.37
N SER A 265 14.08 -0.34 8.60
CA SER A 265 13.82 1.04 9.07
C SER A 265 14.60 2.08 8.27
N TRP A 266 15.83 1.76 7.88
CA TRP A 266 16.69 2.64 7.10
C TRP A 266 16.14 2.98 5.69
N LYS A 267 15.24 2.15 5.16
CA LYS A 267 14.67 2.33 3.80
C LYS A 267 13.18 2.71 3.81
N LEU A 268 12.72 3.46 4.82
CA LEU A 268 11.30 3.73 5.06
C LEU A 268 10.57 4.22 3.81
N GLY A 269 11.04 5.29 3.16
CA GLY A 269 10.40 5.85 1.96
C GLY A 269 10.46 4.95 0.73
N GLY A 270 11.39 4.00 0.69
CA GLY A 270 11.58 3.07 -0.43
C GLY A 270 11.04 1.66 -0.22
N GLY A 271 10.72 1.26 1.04
CA GLY A 271 10.34 -0.13 1.31
C GLY A 271 10.08 -0.51 2.76
N GLY A 272 9.96 0.44 3.69
CA GLY A 272 9.95 0.17 5.12
C GLY A 272 8.58 0.22 5.82
N PHE A 273 7.47 0.19 5.09
CA PHE A 273 6.13 0.15 5.69
C PHE A 273 5.57 -1.28 5.80
N ILE A 274 4.70 -1.47 6.80
CA ILE A 274 3.96 -2.69 7.07
C ILE A 274 2.50 -2.37 7.36
N SER A 275 1.58 -3.19 6.89
CA SER A 275 0.17 -3.19 7.28
C SER A 275 -0.53 -4.48 6.84
N ASN A 276 -1.84 -4.55 7.04
CA ASN A 276 -2.69 -5.64 6.60
C ASN A 276 -3.25 -5.42 5.18
N ILE A 277 -3.97 -6.44 4.67
CA ILE A 277 -4.57 -6.40 3.32
C ILE A 277 -5.69 -5.37 3.19
N ASP A 278 -6.43 -5.10 4.27
CA ASP A 278 -7.49 -4.09 4.29
C ASP A 278 -6.94 -2.69 3.99
N ASP A 279 -5.82 -2.34 4.59
CA ASP A 279 -5.19 -1.04 4.38
C ASP A 279 -4.63 -0.91 2.95
N LEU A 280 -4.03 -1.98 2.40
CA LEU A 280 -3.56 -1.95 1.02
C LEU A 280 -4.72 -1.82 0.02
N ALA A 281 -5.85 -2.48 0.29
CA ALA A 281 -7.06 -2.35 -0.53
C ALA A 281 -7.66 -0.94 -0.43
N LYS A 282 -7.72 -0.35 0.77
CA LYS A 282 -8.17 1.04 0.97
C LYS A 282 -7.27 2.05 0.25
N PHE A 283 -5.95 1.81 0.24
CA PHE A 283 -5.03 2.65 -0.51
C PHE A 283 -5.31 2.59 -2.02
N ALA A 284 -5.48 1.39 -2.58
CA ALA A 284 -5.85 1.21 -3.98
C ALA A 284 -7.21 1.86 -4.31
N GLU A 285 -8.23 1.66 -3.46
CA GLU A 285 -9.55 2.30 -3.60
C GLU A 285 -9.45 3.82 -3.54
N GLY A 286 -8.67 4.35 -2.60
CA GLY A 286 -8.47 5.79 -2.43
C GLY A 286 -7.82 6.43 -3.64
N LEU A 287 -6.85 5.75 -4.28
CA LEU A 287 -6.22 6.18 -5.51
C LEU A 287 -7.18 6.20 -6.70
N LEU A 288 -8.04 5.18 -6.83
CA LEU A 288 -9.02 5.08 -7.92
C LEU A 288 -10.14 6.11 -7.81
N ASN A 289 -10.43 6.61 -6.62
CA ASN A 289 -11.51 7.53 -6.32
C ASN A 289 -11.05 8.96 -6.01
N ASP A 290 -9.82 9.32 -6.36
CA ASP A 290 -9.26 10.68 -6.18
C ASP A 290 -9.30 11.21 -4.74
N LYS A 291 -9.28 10.30 -3.72
CA LYS A 291 -9.36 10.69 -2.31
C LYS A 291 -8.06 11.29 -1.76
N LEU A 292 -6.94 11.15 -2.46
CA LEU A 292 -5.61 11.53 -1.95
C LEU A 292 -5.01 12.73 -2.66
N VAL A 293 -5.22 12.87 -3.95
CA VAL A 293 -4.73 13.95 -4.81
C VAL A 293 -5.81 14.34 -5.80
N LYS A 294 -5.70 15.54 -6.39
CA LYS A 294 -6.61 15.98 -7.45
C LYS A 294 -6.55 15.06 -8.67
N PRO A 295 -7.63 14.92 -9.46
CA PRO A 295 -7.62 14.10 -10.69
C PRO A 295 -6.50 14.46 -11.66
N THR A 296 -6.20 15.75 -11.81
CA THR A 296 -5.10 16.26 -12.66
C THR A 296 -3.73 15.84 -12.12
N THR A 297 -3.54 15.84 -10.81
CA THR A 297 -2.32 15.36 -10.16
C THR A 297 -2.16 13.86 -10.32
N ARG A 298 -3.24 13.11 -10.13
CA ARG A 298 -3.24 11.67 -10.38
C ARG A 298 -2.89 11.35 -11.84
N ALA A 299 -3.47 12.06 -12.79
CA ALA A 299 -3.13 11.91 -14.20
C ALA A 299 -1.63 12.15 -14.46
N LYS A 300 -1.06 13.22 -13.88
CA LYS A 300 0.38 13.50 -13.95
C LYS A 300 1.21 12.36 -13.33
N MET A 301 0.81 11.81 -12.18
CA MET A 301 1.50 10.68 -11.54
C MET A 301 1.44 9.42 -12.39
N TRP A 302 0.34 9.21 -13.10
CA TRP A 302 0.09 8.06 -13.97
C TRP A 302 0.36 8.34 -15.45
N THR A 303 1.27 9.27 -15.71
CA THR A 303 1.87 9.50 -17.05
C THR A 303 3.31 8.98 -17.01
N GLN A 304 3.67 8.13 -17.97
CA GLN A 304 5.05 7.66 -18.11
C GLN A 304 6.00 8.84 -18.28
N GLN A 305 7.04 8.85 -17.49
CA GLN A 305 8.07 9.88 -17.61
C GLN A 305 9.02 9.53 -18.75
N LYS A 306 9.63 10.56 -19.34
CA LYS A 306 10.60 10.43 -20.41
C LYS A 306 11.98 10.81 -19.90
N THR A 307 13.00 10.23 -20.49
CA THR A 307 14.40 10.62 -20.36
C THR A 307 14.69 11.92 -21.13
N ASN A 308 15.88 12.45 -20.99
CA ASN A 308 16.30 13.67 -21.69
C ASN A 308 16.31 13.51 -23.23
N ASP A 309 16.40 12.29 -23.74
CA ASP A 309 16.31 11.89 -25.15
C ASP A 309 14.92 11.36 -25.54
N ASP A 310 13.88 11.72 -24.76
CA ASP A 310 12.47 11.40 -25.00
C ASP A 310 12.08 9.91 -24.93
N GLN A 311 12.93 9.02 -24.40
CA GLN A 311 12.61 7.61 -24.24
C GLN A 311 11.63 7.41 -23.06
N LEU A 312 10.59 6.59 -23.26
CA LEU A 312 9.66 6.25 -22.20
C LEU A 312 10.31 5.33 -21.16
N THR A 313 10.13 5.63 -19.89
CA THR A 313 10.75 4.90 -18.78
C THR A 313 9.94 3.70 -18.27
N GLY A 314 8.68 3.55 -18.65
CA GLY A 314 7.79 2.57 -18.04
C GLY A 314 7.41 2.91 -16.59
N TYR A 315 7.73 4.14 -16.13
CA TYR A 315 7.48 4.59 -14.76
C TYR A 315 6.94 6.04 -14.75
N GLY A 316 6.01 6.31 -13.84
CA GLY A 316 5.45 7.63 -13.59
C GLY A 316 6.09 8.28 -12.36
N LEU A 317 5.29 8.97 -11.55
CA LEU A 317 5.75 9.59 -10.30
C LEU A 317 5.38 8.69 -9.10
N GLY A 318 6.22 7.70 -8.82
CA GLY A 318 6.00 6.71 -7.75
C GLY A 318 5.16 5.49 -8.14
N PHE A 319 4.89 5.29 -9.43
CA PHE A 319 4.10 4.17 -9.96
C PHE A 319 4.75 3.59 -11.21
N SER A 320 4.75 2.27 -11.32
CA SER A 320 5.14 1.55 -12.53
C SER A 320 3.94 1.34 -13.46
N PHE A 321 4.23 1.23 -14.74
CA PHE A 321 3.26 0.86 -15.75
C PHE A 321 3.46 -0.59 -16.17
N LYS A 322 2.35 -1.27 -16.43
CA LYS A 322 2.31 -2.54 -17.12
C LYS A 322 1.37 -2.39 -18.31
N GLN A 323 1.95 -2.54 -19.49
CA GLN A 323 1.18 -2.66 -20.71
C GLN A 323 1.08 -4.16 -21.03
N TYR A 324 -0.13 -4.65 -21.15
CA TYR A 324 -0.37 -6.02 -21.56
C TYR A 324 -0.85 -6.00 -23.01
N GLU A 325 -0.03 -6.53 -23.89
CA GLU A 325 -0.43 -6.79 -25.28
C GLU A 325 -1.15 -8.13 -25.39
N LYS A 326 -1.88 -8.30 -26.47
CA LYS A 326 -2.64 -9.52 -26.77
C LYS A 326 -1.72 -10.75 -26.74
N GLY A 327 -1.76 -11.52 -25.66
CA GLY A 327 -1.02 -12.80 -25.52
C GLY A 327 0.10 -12.85 -24.49
N GLU A 328 0.50 -11.74 -23.85
CA GLU A 328 1.62 -11.71 -22.89
C GLU A 328 1.31 -12.29 -21.49
N LEU A 329 0.05 -12.36 -21.10
CA LEU A 329 -0.34 -13.16 -19.94
C LEU A 329 -0.78 -14.52 -20.44
N SER A 330 -0.01 -15.56 -20.16
CA SER A 330 -0.25 -16.96 -20.56
C SER A 330 -1.62 -17.51 -20.11
N SER A 331 -2.41 -16.75 -19.39
CA SER A 331 -3.75 -17.07 -18.93
C SER A 331 -4.78 -15.95 -19.11
N TRP A 332 -4.40 -14.75 -19.61
CA TRP A 332 -5.29 -13.63 -19.83
C TRP A 332 -5.12 -13.06 -21.25
N LYS A 333 -6.07 -13.36 -22.09
CA LYS A 333 -6.17 -12.74 -23.41
C LYS A 333 -6.90 -11.41 -23.26
N ALA A 334 -6.16 -10.31 -23.16
CA ALA A 334 -6.75 -9.00 -23.36
C ALA A 334 -7.39 -8.96 -24.76
N GLY A 335 -8.53 -8.32 -24.86
CA GLY A 335 -9.14 -8.04 -26.17
C GLY A 335 -8.17 -7.27 -27.09
N ARG A 336 -8.60 -6.91 -28.28
CA ARG A 336 -7.76 -6.27 -29.34
C ARG A 336 -7.10 -4.93 -28.96
N THR A 337 -7.37 -4.39 -27.77
CA THR A 337 -6.83 -3.11 -27.28
C THR A 337 -5.82 -3.36 -26.18
N ALA A 338 -4.64 -2.74 -26.27
CA ALA A 338 -3.66 -2.75 -25.20
C ALA A 338 -4.24 -2.12 -23.93
N VAL A 339 -4.15 -2.84 -22.80
CA VAL A 339 -4.65 -2.36 -21.52
C VAL A 339 -3.47 -1.80 -20.72
N VAL A 340 -3.58 -0.53 -20.34
CA VAL A 340 -2.59 0.12 -19.48
C VAL A 340 -3.00 -0.05 -18.02
N LEU A 341 -2.18 -0.75 -17.26
CA LEU A 341 -2.31 -0.92 -15.82
C LEU A 341 -1.23 -0.11 -15.10
N VAL A 342 -1.60 0.43 -13.95
CA VAL A 342 -0.73 1.24 -13.11
C VAL A 342 -0.59 0.57 -11.75
N GLY A 343 0.58 0.60 -11.13
CA GLY A 343 0.72 0.01 -9.82
C GLY A 343 2.15 -0.05 -9.33
N HIS A 344 2.39 -0.91 -8.37
CA HIS A 344 3.73 -1.19 -7.88
C HIS A 344 3.81 -2.59 -7.28
N SER A 345 4.86 -3.33 -7.61
CA SER A 345 5.20 -4.58 -6.92
C SER A 345 6.14 -4.31 -5.75
N GLY A 346 6.18 -5.23 -4.81
CA GLY A 346 7.09 -5.20 -3.67
C GLY A 346 7.83 -6.52 -3.51
N ALA A 347 9.14 -6.45 -3.36
CA ALA A 347 10.00 -7.59 -3.14
C ALA A 347 11.08 -7.25 -2.13
N GLN A 348 11.10 -7.95 -1.01
CA GLN A 348 12.16 -7.92 -0.02
C GLN A 348 12.10 -9.18 0.84
N GLU A 349 13.01 -9.28 1.81
CA GLU A 349 12.97 -10.33 2.82
C GLU A 349 11.59 -10.41 3.46
N LYS A 350 11.11 -11.64 3.67
CA LYS A 350 9.83 -11.98 4.30
C LYS A 350 8.57 -11.69 3.47
N THR A 351 8.68 -11.12 2.26
CA THR A 351 7.45 -10.73 1.53
C THR A 351 7.60 -10.64 0.02
N ARG A 352 6.47 -10.86 -0.64
CA ARG A 352 6.17 -10.36 -1.99
C ARG A 352 4.80 -9.73 -1.96
N THR A 353 4.66 -8.59 -2.63
CA THR A 353 3.40 -7.83 -2.68
C THR A 353 3.17 -7.29 -4.07
N TYR A 354 1.92 -7.06 -4.43
CA TYR A 354 1.58 -6.37 -5.66
C TYR A 354 0.27 -5.61 -5.50
N MET A 355 0.24 -4.38 -5.97
CA MET A 355 -0.94 -3.57 -6.17
C MET A 355 -1.01 -3.20 -7.65
N ILE A 356 -2.05 -3.63 -8.35
CA ILE A 356 -2.33 -3.29 -9.75
C ILE A 356 -3.68 -2.60 -9.82
N LEU A 357 -3.74 -1.49 -10.54
CA LEU A 357 -4.92 -0.67 -10.75
C LEU A 357 -5.23 -0.63 -12.25
N TRP A 358 -6.50 -0.72 -12.59
CA TRP A 358 -7.04 -0.41 -13.90
C TRP A 358 -7.92 0.84 -13.80
N PRO A 359 -7.35 2.04 -14.01
CA PRO A 359 -8.05 3.29 -13.76
C PRO A 359 -9.32 3.46 -14.59
N ALA A 360 -9.26 3.09 -15.88
CA ALA A 360 -10.39 3.22 -16.81
C ALA A 360 -11.64 2.41 -16.40
N LYS A 361 -11.47 1.36 -15.58
CA LYS A 361 -12.56 0.52 -15.07
C LYS A 361 -12.79 0.68 -13.56
N LYS A 362 -12.07 1.58 -12.90
CA LYS A 362 -12.07 1.73 -11.43
C LYS A 362 -11.91 0.39 -10.71
N MET A 363 -10.97 -0.43 -11.17
CA MET A 363 -10.70 -1.76 -10.64
C MET A 363 -9.26 -1.84 -10.13
N ALA A 364 -9.05 -2.70 -9.14
CA ALA A 364 -7.71 -3.05 -8.67
C ALA A 364 -7.68 -4.47 -8.10
N VAL A 365 -6.49 -5.05 -8.10
CA VAL A 365 -6.17 -6.23 -7.31
C VAL A 365 -4.96 -5.95 -6.44
N VAL A 366 -4.99 -6.48 -5.22
CA VAL A 366 -3.91 -6.38 -4.25
C VAL A 366 -3.56 -7.77 -3.71
N VAL A 367 -2.28 -8.04 -3.62
CA VAL A 367 -1.76 -9.35 -3.19
C VAL A 367 -0.61 -9.13 -2.22
N MET A 368 -0.62 -9.86 -1.11
CA MET A 368 0.46 -9.89 -0.12
C MET A 368 0.74 -11.34 0.27
N THR A 369 2.01 -11.72 0.31
CA THR A 369 2.42 -13.06 0.79
C THR A 369 3.66 -12.95 1.66
N ASN A 370 3.75 -13.81 2.66
CA ASN A 370 4.94 -13.98 3.49
C ASN A 370 5.97 -14.97 2.90
N SER A 371 5.75 -15.45 1.69
CA SER A 371 6.63 -16.35 0.99
C SER A 371 7.51 -15.59 -0.01
N GLN A 372 8.77 -15.38 0.36
CA GLN A 372 9.75 -14.58 -0.39
C GLN A 372 10.05 -15.16 -1.79
N HIS A 373 9.83 -16.45 -1.99
CA HIS A 373 10.05 -17.17 -3.24
C HIS A 373 8.84 -17.10 -4.19
N ALA A 374 7.73 -16.46 -3.80
CA ALA A 374 6.53 -16.38 -4.61
C ALA A 374 6.77 -15.68 -5.96
N ASN A 375 6.29 -16.29 -7.04
CA ASN A 375 6.11 -15.61 -8.31
C ASN A 375 4.84 -14.75 -8.24
N ILE A 376 5.01 -13.53 -7.76
CA ILE A 376 3.91 -12.59 -7.53
C ILE A 376 3.21 -12.20 -8.85
N ASN A 377 3.93 -12.18 -9.98
CA ASN A 377 3.35 -11.87 -11.28
C ASN A 377 2.38 -12.97 -11.72
N LYS A 378 2.76 -14.26 -11.54
CA LYS A 378 1.88 -15.39 -11.83
C LYS A 378 0.60 -15.36 -10.99
N LEU A 379 0.75 -15.17 -9.67
CA LEU A 379 -0.39 -15.00 -8.74
C LEU A 379 -1.35 -13.91 -9.19
N THR A 380 -0.80 -12.72 -9.46
CA THR A 380 -1.59 -11.55 -9.83
C THR A 380 -2.22 -11.73 -11.22
N GLY A 381 -1.49 -12.29 -12.18
CA GLY A 381 -2.03 -12.62 -13.51
C GLY A 381 -3.20 -13.61 -13.44
N ARG A 382 -3.08 -14.65 -12.60
CA ARG A 382 -4.16 -15.60 -12.37
C ARG A 382 -5.39 -14.96 -11.73
N LEU A 383 -5.19 -14.06 -10.76
CA LEU A 383 -6.27 -13.31 -10.14
C LEU A 383 -6.95 -12.39 -11.17
N LEU A 384 -6.17 -11.65 -11.96
CA LEU A 384 -6.68 -10.77 -13.01
C LEU A 384 -7.51 -11.53 -14.03
N SER A 385 -7.08 -12.72 -14.47
CA SER A 385 -7.80 -13.52 -15.47
C SER A 385 -9.21 -13.95 -15.01
N ILE A 386 -9.46 -13.99 -13.71
CA ILE A 386 -10.75 -14.35 -13.13
C ILE A 386 -11.64 -13.12 -12.97
N VAL A 387 -11.08 -12.03 -12.44
CA VAL A 387 -11.88 -10.84 -12.07
C VAL A 387 -12.12 -9.91 -13.24
N TRP A 388 -11.29 -9.99 -14.29
CA TRP A 388 -11.39 -9.24 -15.54
C TRP A 388 -11.37 -10.17 -16.75
N PRO A 389 -12.42 -10.94 -16.95
CA PRO A 389 -12.49 -11.78 -18.13
C PRO A 389 -12.39 -10.90 -19.38
N PRO A 390 -11.76 -11.38 -20.45
CA PRO A 390 -11.75 -10.67 -21.73
C PRO A 390 -13.19 -10.40 -22.17
N GLU A 391 -13.43 -9.22 -22.74
CA GLU A 391 -14.73 -8.97 -23.39
C GLU A 391 -14.96 -10.04 -24.45
N PRO A 392 -16.18 -10.61 -24.54
CA PRO A 392 -16.48 -11.57 -25.58
C PRO A 392 -16.18 -10.94 -26.93
N SER A 393 -15.48 -11.67 -27.80
CA SER A 393 -15.25 -11.26 -29.18
C SER A 393 -16.60 -11.02 -29.86
N ARG A 394 -16.87 -9.76 -30.20
CA ARG A 394 -18.01 -9.43 -31.09
C ARG A 394 -17.77 -9.98 -32.48
#